data_cdceee7b8380d272d69a1992669c3afd
#
_entry.id   cdceee7b8380d272d69a1992669c3afd
#
_cell.length_a   1.000
_cell.length_b   1.000
_cell.length_c   1.000
_cell.angle_alpha   90.00
_cell.angle_beta   90.00
_cell.angle_gamma   90.00
#
_symmetry.space_group_name_H-M   'P 1'
#
loop_
_entity.id
_entity.type
_entity.pdbx_description
1 polymer ?
#
loop_
_entity_poly.entity_id
_entity_poly.type
_entity_poly.pdbx_seq_one_letter_code
_entity_poly.pdbx_strand_id
1 'polypeptide(L)'
;MGTAYNVMAATCPSRTVLHRIGARWTVFVVNALEDGPMRFTELKAHIRGITPKALTETLRAMEADGLLVRSDLGGNPPHVEYALTELGRSLLVPLRAVRQWAETHVPDILAARERAGAEQAPG
;
A
#
# COMPACT_ATOMS: atom_id res chain seq x y z
N MET A 1 -21.91 14.27 -15.89
CA MET A 1 -20.55 14.67 -15.50
C MET A 1 -20.33 14.38 -14.04
N GLY A 2 -19.26 13.71 -13.72
CA GLY A 2 -18.92 13.39 -12.35
C GLY A 2 -18.52 14.63 -11.56
N THR A 3 -18.67 14.56 -10.25
CA THR A 3 -18.18 15.59 -9.35
C THR A 3 -16.66 15.61 -9.37
N ALA A 4 -16.07 16.78 -9.53
CA ALA A 4 -14.63 16.94 -9.45
C ALA A 4 -14.19 16.88 -7.98
N TYR A 5 -13.16 16.08 -7.68
CA TYR A 5 -12.58 15.99 -6.35
C TYR A 5 -11.24 16.72 -6.31
N ASN A 6 -11.00 17.39 -5.20
CA ASN A 6 -9.75 18.14 -4.99
C ASN A 6 -9.12 17.69 -3.68
N VAL A 7 -8.00 16.95 -3.78
CA VAL A 7 -7.29 16.43 -2.60
C VAL A 7 -6.74 17.52 -1.69
N MET A 8 -6.59 18.75 -2.22
CA MET A 8 -6.11 19.87 -1.42
C MET A 8 -7.19 20.43 -0.49
N ALA A 9 -8.47 20.13 -0.74
CA ALA A 9 -9.55 20.56 0.13
C ALA A 9 -9.64 19.63 1.34
N ALA A 10 -9.61 20.19 2.55
CA ALA A 10 -9.58 19.40 3.78
C ALA A 10 -10.81 18.52 3.97
N THR A 11 -11.97 18.93 3.39
CA THR A 11 -13.23 18.19 3.53
C THR A 11 -13.52 17.25 2.37
N CYS A 12 -12.66 17.22 1.36
CA CYS A 12 -12.87 16.39 0.17
C CYS A 12 -12.57 14.91 0.46
N PRO A 13 -13.50 13.97 0.11
CA PRO A 13 -13.26 12.55 0.30
C PRO A 13 -12.00 12.03 -0.41
N SER A 14 -11.58 12.66 -1.51
CA SER A 14 -10.36 12.26 -2.23
C SER A 14 -9.12 12.37 -1.36
N ARG A 15 -9.10 13.24 -0.37
CA ARG A 15 -7.99 13.39 0.56
C ARG A 15 -7.84 12.14 1.43
N THR A 16 -8.94 11.58 1.90
CA THR A 16 -8.95 10.33 2.67
C THR A 16 -8.49 9.16 1.80
N VAL A 17 -8.94 9.11 0.54
CA VAL A 17 -8.52 8.08 -0.42
C VAL A 17 -7.01 8.16 -0.65
N LEU A 18 -6.47 9.36 -0.90
CA LEU A 18 -5.04 9.54 -1.11
C LEU A 18 -4.25 9.11 0.13
N HIS A 19 -4.75 9.43 1.32
CA HIS A 19 -4.13 9.01 2.57
C HIS A 19 -4.06 7.49 2.70
N ARG A 20 -5.13 6.79 2.29
CA ARG A 20 -5.18 5.33 2.30
C ARG A 20 -4.16 4.73 1.35
N ILE A 21 -4.10 5.25 0.12
CA ILE A 21 -3.16 4.76 -0.90
C ILE A 21 -1.72 4.98 -0.47
N GLY A 22 -1.44 6.12 0.19
CA GLY A 22 -0.12 6.45 0.68
C GLY A 22 0.25 5.81 2.02
N ALA A 23 -0.65 5.03 2.61
CA ALA A 23 -0.38 4.38 3.89
C ALA A 23 0.79 3.39 3.74
N ARG A 24 1.54 3.23 4.83
CA ARG A 24 2.83 2.53 4.84
C ARG A 24 2.82 1.17 4.13
N TRP A 25 1.79 0.37 4.32
CA TRP A 25 1.78 -1.02 3.84
C TRP A 25 0.92 -1.26 2.59
N THR A 26 0.08 -0.29 2.19
CA THR A 26 -0.84 -0.45 1.06
C THR A 26 -0.10 -0.76 -0.23
N VAL A 27 0.97 -0.03 -0.52
CA VAL A 27 1.79 -0.22 -1.72
C VAL A 27 2.35 -1.65 -1.77
N PHE A 28 2.83 -2.15 -0.64
CA PHE A 28 3.41 -3.49 -0.57
C PHE A 28 2.36 -4.59 -0.81
N VAL A 29 1.14 -4.41 -0.27
CA VAL A 29 0.07 -5.37 -0.50
C VAL A 29 -0.38 -5.38 -1.97
N VAL A 30 -0.51 -4.19 -2.57
CA VAL A 30 -0.86 -4.10 -4.00
C VAL A 30 0.19 -4.81 -4.85
N ASN A 31 1.47 -4.55 -4.59
CA ASN A 31 2.55 -5.20 -5.31
C ASN A 31 2.55 -6.73 -5.11
N ALA A 32 2.31 -7.18 -3.90
CA ALA A 32 2.30 -8.61 -3.59
C ALA A 32 1.18 -9.35 -4.34
N LEU A 33 0.03 -8.70 -4.50
CA LEU A 33 -1.14 -9.30 -5.14
C LEU A 33 -1.18 -9.12 -6.67
N GLU A 34 -0.16 -8.47 -7.24
CA GLU A 34 -0.11 -8.21 -8.69
C GLU A 34 -0.24 -9.48 -9.51
N ASP A 35 0.43 -10.55 -9.11
CA ASP A 35 0.49 -11.79 -9.88
C ASP A 35 -0.63 -12.78 -9.57
N GLY A 36 -1.49 -12.47 -8.63
CA GLY A 36 -2.64 -13.30 -8.32
C GLY A 36 -2.96 -13.34 -6.83
N PRO A 37 -3.98 -14.12 -6.47
CA PRO A 37 -4.41 -14.24 -5.07
C PRO A 37 -3.33 -14.81 -4.16
N MET A 38 -3.33 -14.36 -2.92
CA MET A 38 -2.43 -14.86 -1.88
C MET A 38 -3.18 -15.09 -0.58
N ARG A 39 -2.70 -16.06 0.20
CA ARG A 39 -3.16 -16.30 1.56
C ARG A 39 -2.47 -15.33 2.52
N PHE A 40 -3.05 -15.17 3.70
CA PHE A 40 -2.49 -14.30 4.73
C PHE A 40 -1.02 -14.64 5.05
N THR A 41 -0.74 -15.92 5.23
CA THR A 41 0.63 -16.38 5.55
C THR A 41 1.60 -16.10 4.42
N GLU A 42 1.15 -16.22 3.17
CA GLU A 42 1.97 -15.90 2.00
C GLU A 42 2.26 -14.41 1.91
N LEU A 43 1.25 -13.57 2.14
CA LEU A 43 1.42 -12.11 2.18
C LEU A 43 2.41 -11.70 3.27
N LYS A 44 2.25 -12.29 4.47
CA LYS A 44 3.14 -11.98 5.59
C LYS A 44 4.59 -12.35 5.28
N ALA A 45 4.80 -13.50 4.63
CA ALA A 45 6.15 -13.92 4.23
C ALA A 45 6.72 -13.04 3.11
N HIS A 46 5.86 -12.60 2.20
CA HIS A 46 6.27 -11.79 1.05
C HIS A 46 6.62 -10.35 1.46
N ILE A 47 5.88 -9.78 2.39
CA ILE A 47 6.06 -8.41 2.85
C ILE A 47 6.94 -8.42 4.10
N ARG A 48 8.23 -8.25 3.90
CA ARG A 48 9.20 -8.29 5.00
C ARG A 48 8.94 -7.18 6.02
N GLY A 49 8.99 -7.54 7.28
CA GLY A 49 8.86 -6.59 8.38
C GLY A 49 7.44 -6.25 8.80
N ILE A 50 6.44 -6.75 8.08
CA ILE A 50 5.06 -6.49 8.47
C ILE A 50 4.66 -7.39 9.64
N THR A 51 3.97 -6.82 10.64
CA THR A 51 3.43 -7.60 11.75
C THR A 51 2.06 -8.17 11.37
N PRO A 52 1.62 -9.26 12.00
CA PRO A 52 0.27 -9.78 11.76
C PRO A 52 -0.82 -8.74 12.00
N LYS A 53 -0.65 -7.92 13.02
CA LYS A 53 -1.61 -6.84 13.32
C LYS A 53 -1.67 -5.81 12.19
N ALA A 54 -0.51 -5.34 11.74
CA ALA A 54 -0.45 -4.36 10.66
C ALA A 54 -1.02 -4.91 9.35
N LEU A 55 -0.72 -6.18 9.03
CA LEU A 55 -1.26 -6.81 7.83
C LEU A 55 -2.78 -6.95 7.92
N THR A 56 -3.30 -7.41 9.06
CA THR A 56 -4.75 -7.52 9.27
C THR A 56 -5.44 -6.17 9.09
N GLU A 57 -4.91 -5.12 9.72
CA GLU A 57 -5.48 -3.78 9.63
C GLU A 57 -5.45 -3.25 8.19
N THR A 58 -4.33 -3.46 7.51
CA THR A 58 -4.17 -3.02 6.11
C THR A 58 -5.15 -3.73 5.19
N LEU A 59 -5.27 -5.05 5.30
CA LEU A 59 -6.18 -5.83 4.47
C LEU A 59 -7.64 -5.44 4.72
N ARG A 60 -8.04 -5.24 5.97
CA ARG A 60 -9.40 -4.79 6.30
C ARG A 60 -9.71 -3.43 5.71
N ALA A 61 -8.75 -2.50 5.80
CA ALA A 61 -8.92 -1.16 5.28
C ALA A 61 -9.05 -1.18 3.75
N MET A 62 -8.21 -1.96 3.08
CA MET A 62 -8.25 -2.09 1.63
C MET A 62 -9.52 -2.78 1.15
N GLU A 63 -9.99 -3.78 1.87
CA GLU A 63 -11.27 -4.44 1.57
C GLU A 63 -12.43 -3.45 1.69
N ALA A 64 -12.45 -2.66 2.77
CA ALA A 64 -13.48 -1.64 2.98
C ALA A 64 -13.49 -0.60 1.87
N ASP A 65 -12.33 -0.28 1.30
CA ASP A 65 -12.21 0.68 0.20
C ASP A 65 -12.48 0.04 -1.18
N GLY A 66 -12.75 -1.27 -1.23
CA GLY A 66 -13.02 -1.96 -2.48
C GLY A 66 -11.79 -2.26 -3.31
N LEU A 67 -10.59 -2.16 -2.74
CA LEU A 67 -9.33 -2.40 -3.45
C LEU A 67 -8.97 -3.87 -3.55
N LEU A 68 -9.44 -4.68 -2.62
CA LEU A 68 -9.24 -6.12 -2.63
C LEU A 68 -10.49 -6.84 -2.12
N VAL A 69 -10.53 -8.13 -2.38
CA VAL A 69 -11.60 -9.01 -1.93
C VAL A 69 -10.99 -10.17 -1.15
N ARG A 70 -11.67 -10.53 -0.07
CA ARG A 70 -11.34 -11.69 0.75
C ARG A 70 -12.28 -12.81 0.39
N SER A 71 -11.75 -13.96 -0.04
CA SER A 71 -12.54 -15.11 -0.44
C SER A 71 -12.28 -16.29 0.50
N ASP A 72 -13.33 -16.82 1.09
CA ASP A 72 -13.26 -18.04 1.88
C ASP A 72 -13.61 -19.20 0.97
N LEU A 73 -12.63 -20.06 0.69
CA LEU A 73 -12.78 -21.19 -0.22
C LEU A 73 -13.18 -22.47 0.51
N GLY A 74 -13.44 -22.37 1.82
CA GLY A 74 -13.83 -23.52 2.63
C GLY A 74 -12.66 -24.42 3.03
N GLY A 75 -13.00 -25.58 3.51
CA GLY A 75 -12.00 -26.56 3.94
C GLY A 75 -11.71 -26.52 5.43
N ASN A 76 -10.91 -27.50 5.87
CA ASN A 76 -10.47 -27.61 7.25
C ASN A 76 -9.00 -28.00 7.27
N PRO A 77 -8.08 -27.06 7.58
CA PRO A 77 -8.34 -25.68 8.01
C PRO A 77 -8.93 -24.83 6.88
N PRO A 78 -9.60 -23.71 7.23
CA PRO A 78 -10.19 -22.83 6.22
C PRO A 78 -9.14 -22.26 5.28
N HIS A 79 -9.47 -22.21 3.98
CA HIS A 79 -8.62 -21.63 2.97
C HIS A 79 -9.19 -20.25 2.60
N VAL A 80 -8.48 -19.20 2.98
CA VAL A 80 -8.86 -17.81 2.70
C VAL A 80 -7.80 -17.17 1.82
N GLU A 81 -8.24 -16.54 0.74
CA GLU A 81 -7.35 -15.84 -0.17
C GLU A 81 -7.76 -14.37 -0.31
N TYR A 82 -6.78 -13.53 -0.59
CA TYR A 82 -6.96 -12.12 -0.89
C TYR A 82 -6.54 -11.86 -2.33
N ALA A 83 -7.35 -11.08 -3.04
CA ALA A 83 -7.07 -10.75 -4.43
C ALA A 83 -7.43 -9.29 -4.69
N LEU A 84 -6.70 -8.63 -5.60
CA LEU A 84 -7.06 -7.28 -6.02
C LEU A 84 -8.35 -7.31 -6.83
N THR A 85 -9.22 -6.31 -6.59
CA THR A 85 -10.35 -6.03 -7.46
C THR A 85 -9.85 -5.27 -8.70
N GLU A 86 -10.71 -5.03 -9.68
CA GLU A 86 -10.36 -4.16 -10.81
C GLU A 86 -9.91 -2.79 -10.33
N LEU A 87 -10.61 -2.25 -9.32
CA LEU A 87 -10.22 -0.97 -8.73
C LEU A 87 -8.81 -1.04 -8.12
N GLY A 88 -8.52 -2.09 -7.37
CA GLY A 88 -7.18 -2.30 -6.80
C GLY A 88 -6.12 -2.45 -7.88
N ARG A 89 -6.41 -3.17 -8.95
CA ARG A 89 -5.48 -3.35 -10.07
C ARG A 89 -5.19 -2.03 -10.79
N SER A 90 -6.14 -1.11 -10.78
CA SER A 90 -5.93 0.21 -11.40
C SER A 90 -4.82 1.01 -10.71
N LEU A 91 -4.44 0.64 -9.49
CA LEU A 91 -3.34 1.28 -8.76
C LEU A 91 -1.95 0.78 -9.20
N LEU A 92 -1.88 -0.34 -9.91
CA LEU A 92 -0.58 -0.95 -10.26
C LEU A 92 0.30 0.01 -11.07
N VAL A 93 -0.26 0.70 -12.06
CA VAL A 93 0.51 1.62 -12.90
C VAL A 93 1.04 2.82 -12.12
N PRO A 94 0.18 3.60 -11.43
CA PRO A 94 0.70 4.77 -10.69
C PRO A 94 1.64 4.37 -9.55
N LEU A 95 1.39 3.27 -8.85
CA LEU A 95 2.28 2.84 -7.76
C LEU A 95 3.61 2.32 -8.29
N ARG A 96 3.60 1.68 -9.46
CA ARG A 96 4.85 1.27 -10.12
C ARG A 96 5.70 2.49 -10.48
N ALA A 97 5.07 3.55 -10.96
CA ALA A 97 5.77 4.81 -11.27
C ALA A 97 6.38 5.42 -10.00
N VAL A 98 5.65 5.44 -8.89
CA VAL A 98 6.15 5.93 -7.60
C VAL A 98 7.34 5.09 -7.12
N ARG A 99 7.24 3.77 -7.22
CA ARG A 99 8.33 2.87 -6.85
C ARG A 99 9.58 3.12 -7.68
N GLN A 100 9.43 3.27 -8.99
CA GLN A 100 10.55 3.56 -9.88
C GLN A 100 11.20 4.90 -9.55
N TRP A 101 10.40 5.90 -9.25
CA TRP A 101 10.90 7.21 -8.82
C TRP A 101 11.73 7.07 -7.55
N ALA A 102 11.23 6.35 -6.56
CA ALA A 102 11.92 6.13 -5.29
C ALA A 102 13.25 5.41 -5.51
N GLU A 103 13.24 4.32 -6.28
CA GLU A 103 14.47 3.55 -6.58
C GLU A 103 15.50 4.41 -7.30
N THR A 104 15.07 5.25 -8.22
CA THR A 104 15.96 6.13 -8.98
C THR A 104 16.60 7.21 -8.09
N HIS A 105 15.84 7.74 -7.15
CA HIS A 105 16.24 8.91 -6.36
C HIS A 105 16.70 8.61 -4.93
N VAL A 106 16.78 7.33 -4.54
CA VAL A 106 17.27 6.94 -3.22
C VAL A 106 18.63 7.55 -2.91
N PRO A 107 19.62 7.55 -3.83
CA PRO A 107 20.92 8.17 -3.52
C PRO A 107 20.79 9.64 -3.13
N ASP A 108 19.96 10.40 -3.83
CA ASP A 108 19.76 11.83 -3.55
C ASP A 108 19.07 12.05 -2.20
N ILE A 109 18.10 11.19 -1.89
CA ILE A 109 17.36 11.26 -0.62
C ILE A 109 18.30 10.93 0.55
N LEU A 110 19.09 9.88 0.42
CA LEU A 110 20.04 9.48 1.45
C LEU A 110 21.11 10.57 1.67
N ALA A 111 21.58 11.17 0.59
CA ALA A 111 22.54 12.28 0.68
C ALA A 111 21.93 13.48 1.42
N ALA A 112 20.67 13.80 1.11
CA ALA A 112 19.96 14.89 1.78
C ALA A 112 19.77 14.62 3.28
N ARG A 113 19.40 13.39 3.64
CA ARG A 113 19.25 12.97 5.04
C ARG A 113 20.57 13.05 5.78
N GLU A 114 21.66 12.66 5.15
CA GLU A 114 22.99 12.72 5.72
C GLU A 114 23.41 14.17 5.99
N ARG A 115 23.16 15.09 5.04
CA ARG A 115 23.43 16.52 5.25
C ARG A 115 22.59 17.08 6.40
N ALA A 116 21.32 16.73 6.48
CA ALA A 116 20.43 17.18 7.56
C ALA A 116 20.91 16.66 8.93
N GLY A 117 21.36 15.42 8.98
CA GLY A 117 21.93 14.84 10.19
C GLY A 117 23.21 15.53 10.63
N ALA A 118 24.09 15.85 9.67
CA ALA A 118 25.33 16.59 9.94
C ALA A 118 25.04 18.00 10.46
N GLU A 119 24.05 18.70 9.89
CA GLU A 119 23.65 20.03 10.32
C GLU A 119 23.05 20.03 11.74
N GLN A 120 22.38 18.95 12.12
CA GLN A 120 21.75 18.81 13.43
C GLN A 120 22.69 18.22 14.49
N ALA A 121 23.84 17.72 14.08
CA ALA A 121 24.79 17.14 15.01
C ALA A 121 25.37 18.24 15.91
N PRO A 122 25.50 17.98 17.23
CA PRO A 122 26.17 18.94 18.11
C PRO A 122 27.64 19.07 17.68
N GLY A 123 28.00 20.29 17.37
CA GLY A 123 29.30 20.61 16.80
C GLY A 123 30.43 20.54 17.81
#